data_a8d5a52a2df1764f97678d6a094e4371
#
_entry.id   a8d5a52a2df1764f97678d6a094e4371
#
_cell.length_a   1.000
_cell.length_b   1.000
_cell.length_c   1.000
_cell.angle_alpha   90.00
_cell.angle_beta   90.00
_cell.angle_gamma   90.00
#
_symmetry.space_group_name_H-M   'P 1'
#
loop_
_entity.id
_entity.type
_entity.pdbx_description
1 polymer ?
#
loop_
_entity_poly.entity_id
_entity_poly.type
_entity_poly.pdbx_seq_one_letter_code
_entity_poly.pdbx_strand_id
1 'polypeptide(L)'
;MGNNTMKNKLVYALLATLAISNAHAETTEESSLFNRFSISGSVAFLTDYYSRGYSQTEGDPAVQGFLRVDHDSGLYAQLFASNSELDIGSSIELDYYLGYDYLVNDRFKLNVQYADINYPGADKFLPDTDYEEYSVAATGTGLLSAEDTLNFTFYYSPEYFFQTGKMLRYETTYNYPFAEKWTAYAQVGYNQFSSHAAYDVLWATDQEDSYYDYKVGGNYNYNDFIFDLYYVDSNMNKALSSADDAVIFSLTKAF
;
A
#
# COMPACT_ATOMS: atom_id res chain seq x y z
N MET A 1 7.26 3.90 36.43
CA MET A 1 6.18 4.54 35.67
C MET A 1 6.84 5.22 34.48
N GLY A 2 6.99 4.58 33.33
CA GLY A 2 7.75 5.14 32.21
C GLY A 2 7.81 4.30 30.93
N ASN A 3 7.12 3.15 30.89
CA ASN A 3 7.31 2.23 29.75
C ASN A 3 6.13 2.14 28.76
N ASN A 4 5.04 2.89 28.93
CA ASN A 4 3.87 2.79 28.04
C ASN A 4 3.82 3.88 26.95
N THR A 5 4.61 4.92 27.05
CA THR A 5 4.57 6.04 26.08
C THR A 5 5.40 5.81 24.83
N MET A 6 6.39 4.93 24.87
CA MET A 6 7.21 4.61 23.68
C MET A 6 6.60 3.57 22.75
N LYS A 7 5.78 2.65 23.27
CA LYS A 7 5.12 1.62 22.43
C LYS A 7 4.11 2.22 21.44
N ASN A 8 3.52 3.37 21.76
CA ASN A 8 2.53 4.01 20.92
C ASN A 8 3.11 4.86 19.78
N LYS A 9 4.41 5.22 19.84
CA LYS A 9 5.03 6.08 18.82
C LYS A 9 5.57 5.32 17.61
N LEU A 10 5.86 4.03 17.76
CA LEU A 10 6.43 3.20 16.67
C LEU A 10 5.44 2.81 15.58
N VAL A 11 4.14 3.01 15.81
CA VAL A 11 3.07 2.59 14.88
C VAL A 11 2.73 3.68 13.87
N TYR A 12 3.19 4.92 14.07
CA TYR A 12 2.77 6.08 13.27
C TYR A 12 3.48 6.24 11.92
N ALA A 13 4.48 5.44 11.62
CA ALA A 13 5.34 5.69 10.46
C ALA A 13 5.02 4.83 9.22
N LEU A 14 4.12 3.85 9.29
CA LEU A 14 3.91 2.96 8.15
C LEU A 14 2.46 2.81 7.66
N LEU A 15 1.52 3.24 8.43
CA LEU A 15 0.10 3.32 8.08
C LEU A 15 -0.45 4.38 9.01
N ALA A 16 -1.31 5.26 8.55
CA ALA A 16 -2.09 6.10 9.44
C ALA A 16 -2.91 5.20 10.36
N THR A 17 -2.32 4.73 11.44
CA THR A 17 -2.97 3.83 12.39
C THR A 17 -3.75 4.64 13.42
N LEU A 18 -4.99 4.36 13.46
CA LEU A 18 -6.01 4.98 14.27
C LEU A 18 -6.10 4.41 15.66
N ALA A 19 -6.31 5.29 16.60
CA ALA A 19 -6.87 4.95 17.89
C ALA A 19 -8.40 5.12 17.83
N ILE A 20 -9.14 4.04 17.93
CA ILE A 20 -10.57 4.08 18.25
C ILE A 20 -10.68 4.22 19.77
N SER A 21 -11.28 5.30 20.23
CA SER A 21 -11.62 5.49 21.64
C SER A 21 -12.67 4.45 22.06
N ASN A 22 -12.35 3.64 23.08
CA ASN A 22 -13.20 2.62 23.65
C ASN A 22 -14.52 3.20 24.17
N ALA A 23 -15.63 2.81 23.58
CA ALA A 23 -16.92 2.86 24.24
C ALA A 23 -17.01 1.64 25.18
N HIS A 24 -17.00 1.87 26.48
CA HIS A 24 -17.15 0.81 27.49
C HIS A 24 -18.57 0.27 27.46
N ALA A 25 -18.68 -1.02 27.15
CA ALA A 25 -19.82 -1.84 27.55
C ALA A 25 -19.28 -2.96 28.43
N GLU A 26 -19.67 -2.96 29.70
CA GLU A 26 -19.41 -4.06 30.61
C GLU A 26 -20.18 -5.32 30.16
N THR A 27 -19.49 -6.42 29.89
CA THR A 27 -20.04 -7.78 30.05
C THR A 27 -18.94 -8.85 30.04
N THR A 28 -18.98 -9.74 31.05
CA THR A 28 -18.59 -11.16 31.19
C THR A 28 -17.57 -11.79 30.22
N GLU A 29 -16.89 -12.84 30.65
CA GLU A 29 -15.75 -13.63 30.11
C GLU A 29 -15.62 -13.78 28.59
N GLU A 30 -16.66 -13.57 27.76
CA GLU A 30 -16.56 -13.46 26.30
C GLU A 30 -15.78 -12.22 25.83
N SER A 31 -15.65 -11.19 26.66
CA SER A 31 -14.92 -9.95 26.33
C SER A 31 -13.41 -10.17 26.17
N SER A 32 -12.84 -11.22 26.72
CA SER A 32 -11.40 -11.47 26.71
C SER A 32 -10.86 -11.85 25.31
N LEU A 33 -11.66 -12.49 24.46
CA LEU A 33 -11.26 -12.86 23.11
C LEU A 33 -11.28 -11.64 22.17
N PHE A 34 -12.31 -10.78 22.29
CA PHE A 34 -12.42 -9.56 21.47
C PHE A 34 -11.38 -8.50 21.84
N ASN A 35 -10.90 -8.46 23.08
CA ASN A 35 -9.85 -7.56 23.54
C ASN A 35 -8.47 -7.81 22.89
N ARG A 36 -8.32 -8.90 22.14
CA ARG A 36 -7.10 -9.27 21.41
C ARG A 36 -7.08 -8.76 19.98
N PHE A 37 -8.16 -8.15 19.53
CA PHE A 37 -8.28 -7.59 18.20
C PHE A 37 -8.35 -6.08 18.27
N SER A 38 -7.70 -5.42 17.30
CA SER A 38 -7.87 -4.00 17.03
C SER A 38 -8.33 -3.82 15.59
N ILE A 39 -9.19 -2.84 15.38
CA ILE A 39 -9.70 -2.49 14.05
C ILE A 39 -9.23 -1.08 13.72
N SER A 40 -8.75 -0.90 12.52
CA SER A 40 -8.36 0.39 11.97
C SER A 40 -8.87 0.53 10.54
N GLY A 41 -9.05 1.75 10.09
CA GLY A 41 -9.49 1.99 8.73
C GLY A 41 -9.24 3.42 8.29
N SER A 42 -9.42 3.64 7.00
CA SER A 42 -9.36 4.99 6.43
C SER A 42 -10.22 5.12 5.19
N VAL A 43 -10.58 6.36 4.89
CA VAL A 43 -11.12 6.75 3.59
C VAL A 43 -10.20 7.82 3.03
N ALA A 44 -9.78 7.68 1.79
CA ALA A 44 -8.93 8.62 1.09
C ALA A 44 -9.61 9.16 -0.17
N PHE A 45 -9.31 10.40 -0.47
CA PHE A 45 -9.65 11.08 -1.71
C PHE A 45 -8.35 11.47 -2.40
N LEU A 46 -8.18 11.08 -3.66
CA LEU A 46 -6.98 11.34 -4.44
C LEU A 46 -7.37 12.07 -5.74
N THR A 47 -6.47 12.91 -6.24
CA THR A 47 -6.65 13.51 -7.57
C THR A 47 -6.49 12.52 -8.70
N ASP A 48 -5.73 11.43 -8.48
CA ASP A 48 -5.55 10.29 -9.37
C ASP A 48 -4.96 9.13 -8.56
N TYR A 49 -5.26 7.88 -8.92
CA TYR A 49 -4.74 6.69 -8.26
C TYR A 49 -3.56 6.10 -9.05
N TYR A 50 -2.36 6.26 -8.54
CA TYR A 50 -1.16 5.64 -9.09
C TYR A 50 -0.75 4.39 -8.31
N SER A 51 -0.59 3.29 -9.01
CA SER A 51 0.02 2.06 -8.51
C SER A 51 1.23 1.72 -9.39
N ARG A 52 2.40 1.52 -8.76
CA ARG A 52 3.64 1.12 -9.47
C ARG A 52 4.02 2.01 -10.65
N GLY A 53 3.78 3.32 -10.52
CA GLY A 53 4.10 4.31 -11.56
C GLY A 53 3.12 4.37 -12.71
N TYR A 54 1.92 3.78 -12.57
CA TYR A 54 0.88 3.72 -13.56
C TYR A 54 -0.46 4.18 -12.96
N SER A 55 -1.17 5.10 -13.65
CA SER A 55 -2.50 5.53 -13.21
C SER A 55 -3.52 4.41 -13.35
N GLN A 56 -4.27 4.17 -12.28
CA GLN A 56 -5.36 3.20 -12.21
C GLN A 56 -6.72 3.84 -12.52
N THR A 57 -6.77 5.16 -12.67
CA THR A 57 -8.00 5.94 -12.92
C THR A 57 -7.88 6.88 -14.12
N GLU A 58 -6.86 6.69 -14.99
CA GLU A 58 -6.63 7.48 -16.21
C GLU A 58 -6.60 9.01 -16.02
N GLY A 59 -6.13 9.46 -14.83
CA GLY A 59 -6.08 10.87 -14.45
C GLY A 59 -7.33 11.37 -13.73
N ASP A 60 -8.34 10.53 -13.55
CA ASP A 60 -9.56 10.87 -12.84
C ASP A 60 -9.43 10.66 -11.32
N PRO A 61 -10.22 11.39 -10.52
CA PRO A 61 -10.18 11.27 -9.07
C PRO A 61 -10.53 9.88 -8.56
N ALA A 62 -9.82 9.46 -7.51
CA ALA A 62 -10.10 8.21 -6.81
C ALA A 62 -10.67 8.41 -5.41
N VAL A 63 -11.54 7.50 -5.00
CA VAL A 63 -11.99 7.31 -3.62
C VAL A 63 -11.57 5.92 -3.18
N GLN A 64 -10.78 5.86 -2.10
CA GLN A 64 -10.23 4.61 -1.58
C GLN A 64 -10.73 4.34 -0.17
N GLY A 65 -11.02 3.09 0.11
CA GLY A 65 -11.36 2.59 1.43
C GLY A 65 -10.36 1.55 1.90
N PHE A 66 -10.03 1.59 3.17
CA PHE A 66 -9.12 0.65 3.81
C PHE A 66 -9.68 0.22 5.15
N LEU A 67 -9.68 -1.08 5.42
CA LEU A 67 -10.07 -1.66 6.70
C LEU A 67 -9.09 -2.76 7.08
N ARG A 68 -8.59 -2.72 8.31
CA ARG A 68 -7.66 -3.72 8.83
C ARG A 68 -8.09 -4.18 10.22
N VAL A 69 -7.98 -5.49 10.45
CA VAL A 69 -8.17 -6.14 11.73
C VAL A 69 -6.85 -6.80 12.13
N ASP A 70 -6.28 -6.37 13.23
CA ASP A 70 -5.05 -6.91 13.81
C ASP A 70 -5.38 -7.78 15.02
N HIS A 71 -4.64 -8.87 15.20
CA HIS A 71 -4.65 -9.70 16.38
C HIS A 71 -3.33 -9.56 17.15
N ASP A 72 -3.35 -9.64 18.48
CA ASP A 72 -2.17 -9.51 19.35
C ASP A 72 -0.99 -10.44 19.00
N SER A 73 -1.25 -11.53 18.28
CA SER A 73 -0.19 -12.44 17.81
C SER A 73 0.67 -11.88 16.70
N GLY A 74 0.24 -10.78 16.06
CA GLY A 74 0.81 -10.21 14.85
C GLY A 74 0.07 -10.62 13.56
N LEU A 75 -0.88 -11.56 13.61
CA LEU A 75 -1.74 -11.86 12.47
C LEU A 75 -2.67 -10.71 12.17
N TYR A 76 -2.92 -10.45 10.88
CA TYR A 76 -3.90 -9.46 10.45
C TYR A 76 -4.62 -9.87 9.18
N ALA A 77 -5.82 -9.34 9.01
CA ALA A 77 -6.55 -9.33 7.76
C ALA A 77 -6.86 -7.90 7.35
N GLN A 78 -6.87 -7.63 6.04
CA GLN A 78 -7.06 -6.28 5.53
C GLN A 78 -7.90 -6.32 4.26
N LEU A 79 -8.72 -5.30 4.07
CA LEU A 79 -9.50 -5.04 2.88
C LEU A 79 -9.09 -3.68 2.31
N PHE A 80 -8.93 -3.60 1.00
CA PHE A 80 -8.78 -2.36 0.26
C PHE A 80 -9.82 -2.32 -0.85
N ALA A 81 -10.33 -1.14 -1.15
CA ALA A 81 -11.22 -0.90 -2.29
C ALA A 81 -10.94 0.49 -2.89
N SER A 82 -10.96 0.58 -4.20
CA SER A 82 -10.83 1.83 -4.96
C SER A 82 -11.71 1.77 -6.21
N ASN A 83 -12.19 2.93 -6.69
CA ASN A 83 -12.58 2.97 -8.08
C ASN A 83 -11.34 2.82 -8.97
N SER A 84 -11.51 2.22 -10.13
CA SER A 84 -10.46 2.03 -11.13
C SER A 84 -11.02 2.20 -12.54
N GLU A 85 -10.17 2.58 -13.50
CA GLU A 85 -10.50 2.72 -14.90
C GLU A 85 -9.32 2.22 -15.74
N LEU A 86 -9.32 0.92 -15.99
CA LEU A 86 -8.24 0.22 -16.69
C LEU A 86 -8.68 -0.34 -18.06
N ASP A 87 -9.83 0.10 -18.57
CA ASP A 87 -10.44 -0.41 -19.82
C ASP A 87 -10.70 -1.94 -19.82
N ILE A 88 -10.86 -2.52 -18.63
CA ILE A 88 -11.10 -3.97 -18.46
C ILE A 88 -12.57 -4.32 -18.21
N GLY A 89 -13.47 -3.33 -18.26
CA GLY A 89 -14.89 -3.52 -17.94
C GLY A 89 -15.22 -3.44 -16.45
N SER A 90 -14.26 -3.54 -15.55
CA SER A 90 -14.42 -3.23 -14.12
C SER A 90 -14.21 -1.75 -13.86
N SER A 91 -14.99 -1.19 -12.94
CA SER A 91 -14.83 0.17 -12.42
C SER A 91 -14.38 0.20 -10.96
N ILE A 92 -14.01 -0.95 -10.41
CA ILE A 92 -13.62 -1.09 -9.01
C ILE A 92 -12.48 -2.11 -8.88
N GLU A 93 -11.54 -1.82 -8.01
CA GLU A 93 -10.54 -2.75 -7.47
C GLU A 93 -10.93 -3.10 -6.04
N LEU A 94 -10.83 -4.38 -5.69
CA LEU A 94 -11.16 -4.91 -4.37
C LEU A 94 -10.15 -5.97 -3.96
N ASP A 95 -9.33 -5.66 -2.96
CA ASP A 95 -8.24 -6.52 -2.54
C ASP A 95 -8.43 -7.05 -1.13
N TYR A 96 -8.05 -8.30 -0.96
CA TYR A 96 -8.03 -8.98 0.33
C TYR A 96 -6.60 -9.32 0.71
N TYR A 97 -6.23 -9.03 1.96
CA TYR A 97 -4.89 -9.31 2.45
C TYR A 97 -4.96 -10.15 3.72
N LEU A 98 -4.04 -11.08 3.83
CA LEU A 98 -3.76 -11.83 5.05
C LEU A 98 -2.27 -11.79 5.32
N GLY A 99 -1.87 -11.40 6.52
CA GLY A 99 -0.45 -11.27 6.80
C GLY A 99 -0.09 -11.47 8.27
N TYR A 100 1.21 -11.40 8.50
CA TYR A 100 1.79 -11.55 9.81
C TYR A 100 2.92 -10.53 10.02
N ASP A 101 2.78 -9.73 11.06
CA ASP A 101 3.78 -8.77 11.54
C ASP A 101 4.61 -9.40 12.66
N TYR A 102 5.93 -9.47 12.49
CA TYR A 102 6.86 -9.96 13.48
C TYR A 102 7.81 -8.84 13.94
N LEU A 103 7.68 -8.43 15.19
CA LEU A 103 8.57 -7.44 15.79
C LEU A 103 9.83 -8.14 16.28
N VAL A 104 10.94 -7.99 15.53
CA VAL A 104 12.24 -8.55 15.89
C VAL A 104 12.80 -7.88 17.15
N ASN A 105 12.69 -6.55 17.21
CA ASN A 105 13.00 -5.70 18.36
C ASN A 105 12.37 -4.31 18.16
N ASP A 106 12.66 -3.36 19.06
CA ASP A 106 12.09 -2.01 19.02
C ASP A 106 12.40 -1.20 17.73
N ARG A 107 13.36 -1.65 16.93
CA ARG A 107 13.82 -0.96 15.71
C ARG A 107 13.56 -1.72 14.43
N PHE A 108 13.34 -3.03 14.48
CA PHE A 108 13.22 -3.88 13.31
C PHE A 108 11.93 -4.70 13.33
N LYS A 109 11.17 -4.60 12.25
CA LYS A 109 9.94 -5.37 12.00
C LYS A 109 10.08 -6.13 10.68
N LEU A 110 9.61 -7.37 10.67
CA LEU A 110 9.40 -8.17 9.46
C LEU A 110 7.90 -8.31 9.22
N ASN A 111 7.51 -8.42 7.97
CA ASN A 111 6.15 -8.70 7.55
C ASN A 111 6.16 -9.75 6.46
N VAL A 112 5.19 -10.65 6.48
CA VAL A 112 4.85 -11.53 5.36
C VAL A 112 3.37 -11.33 5.05
N GLN A 113 3.01 -11.28 3.76
CA GLN A 113 1.64 -11.00 3.35
C GLN A 113 1.29 -11.79 2.10
N TYR A 114 0.08 -12.29 2.05
CA TYR A 114 -0.64 -12.74 0.88
C TYR A 114 -1.66 -11.67 0.50
N ALA A 115 -1.80 -11.39 -0.77
CA ALA A 115 -2.78 -10.50 -1.34
C ALA A 115 -3.53 -11.20 -2.47
N ASP A 116 -4.84 -10.97 -2.53
CA ASP A 116 -5.75 -11.40 -3.58
C ASP A 116 -6.37 -10.13 -4.17
N ILE A 117 -5.91 -9.75 -5.36
CA ILE A 117 -6.27 -8.52 -6.06
C ILE A 117 -7.35 -8.84 -7.06
N ASN A 118 -8.49 -8.15 -7.00
CA ASN A 118 -9.66 -8.48 -7.77
C ASN A 118 -10.27 -7.26 -8.46
N TYR A 119 -10.74 -7.46 -9.69
CA TYR A 119 -11.46 -6.46 -10.49
C TYR A 119 -12.89 -6.94 -10.80
N PRO A 120 -13.84 -6.82 -9.85
CA PRO A 120 -15.20 -7.33 -9.99
C PRO A 120 -15.91 -6.75 -11.19
N GLY A 121 -16.41 -7.61 -12.06
CA GLY A 121 -17.11 -7.21 -13.29
C GLY A 121 -16.23 -7.01 -14.50
N ALA A 122 -14.95 -7.34 -14.42
CA ALA A 122 -14.05 -7.33 -15.57
C ALA A 122 -14.61 -8.18 -16.72
N ASP A 123 -14.30 -7.78 -17.95
CA ASP A 123 -14.81 -8.43 -19.16
C ASP A 123 -14.27 -9.85 -19.27
N LYS A 124 -15.16 -10.83 -19.18
CA LYS A 124 -14.83 -12.27 -19.27
C LYS A 124 -14.25 -12.73 -20.61
N PHE A 125 -14.20 -11.87 -21.62
CA PHE A 125 -13.51 -12.15 -22.89
C PHE A 125 -12.03 -11.73 -22.85
N LEU A 126 -11.60 -10.96 -21.84
CA LEU A 126 -10.19 -10.70 -21.55
C LEU A 126 -9.56 -11.90 -20.81
N PRO A 127 -8.24 -12.05 -20.85
CA PRO A 127 -7.54 -12.90 -19.89
C PRO A 127 -7.85 -12.47 -18.46
N ASP A 128 -7.72 -13.38 -17.50
CA ASP A 128 -8.03 -13.08 -16.10
C ASP A 128 -7.22 -11.88 -15.60
N THR A 129 -7.93 -10.91 -15.07
CA THR A 129 -7.35 -9.68 -14.52
C THR A 129 -7.07 -9.77 -13.03
N ASP A 130 -7.73 -10.71 -12.35
CA ASP A 130 -7.49 -10.99 -10.94
C ASP A 130 -6.15 -11.73 -10.77
N TYR A 131 -5.43 -11.44 -9.70
CA TYR A 131 -4.14 -12.07 -9.44
C TYR A 131 -3.79 -12.13 -7.96
N GLU A 132 -2.93 -13.09 -7.64
CA GLU A 132 -2.39 -13.27 -6.30
C GLU A 132 -0.98 -12.69 -6.19
N GLU A 133 -0.65 -12.17 -5.02
CA GLU A 133 0.69 -11.67 -4.72
C GLU A 133 1.14 -12.05 -3.31
N TYR A 134 2.39 -12.47 -3.20
CA TYR A 134 3.07 -12.77 -1.94
C TYR A 134 4.15 -11.73 -1.69
N SER A 135 4.25 -11.22 -0.47
CA SER A 135 5.30 -10.27 -0.14
C SER A 135 6.03 -10.57 1.16
N VAL A 136 7.25 -10.11 1.22
CA VAL A 136 8.07 -10.10 2.43
C VAL A 136 8.66 -8.71 2.58
N ALA A 137 8.46 -8.10 3.74
CA ALA A 137 9.00 -6.78 4.02
C ALA A 137 9.85 -6.76 5.29
N ALA A 138 10.84 -5.88 5.28
CA ALA A 138 11.66 -5.54 6.42
C ALA A 138 11.65 -4.02 6.64
N THR A 139 11.32 -3.60 7.85
CA THR A 139 11.30 -2.19 8.24
C THR A 139 12.31 -1.94 9.36
N GLY A 140 13.17 -0.94 9.16
CA GLY A 140 14.05 -0.40 10.19
C GLY A 140 13.59 1.00 10.59
N THR A 141 13.61 1.31 11.89
CA THR A 141 13.25 2.62 12.46
C THR A 141 14.43 3.24 13.17
N GLY A 142 14.61 4.55 13.04
CA GLY A 142 15.67 5.27 13.73
C GLY A 142 17.08 4.95 13.20
N LEU A 143 17.22 4.80 11.87
CA LEU A 143 18.49 4.40 11.24
C LEU A 143 19.41 5.59 10.97
N LEU A 144 18.86 6.70 10.48
CA LEU A 144 19.59 7.94 10.14
C LEU A 144 19.15 9.11 11.02
N SER A 145 17.92 9.09 11.51
CA SER A 145 17.38 10.05 12.49
C SER A 145 16.57 9.29 13.55
N ALA A 146 16.10 9.97 14.61
CA ALA A 146 15.43 9.29 15.73
C ALA A 146 14.09 8.60 15.34
N GLU A 147 13.42 9.08 14.32
CA GLU A 147 12.05 8.64 13.96
C GLU A 147 11.90 8.29 12.48
N ASP A 148 12.99 8.26 11.71
CA ASP A 148 12.94 7.83 10.31
C ASP A 148 12.60 6.36 10.17
N THR A 149 12.09 5.97 9.01
CA THR A 149 11.88 4.57 8.67
C THR A 149 12.40 4.27 7.27
N LEU A 150 13.07 3.14 7.16
CA LEU A 150 13.45 2.53 5.89
C LEU A 150 12.72 1.20 5.77
N ASN A 151 11.91 1.06 4.74
CA ASN A 151 11.24 -0.18 4.41
C ASN A 151 11.79 -0.75 3.11
N PHE A 152 12.01 -2.04 3.08
CA PHE A 152 12.28 -2.81 1.88
C PHE A 152 11.22 -3.90 1.75
N THR A 153 10.59 -4.02 0.59
CA THR A 153 9.60 -5.06 0.30
C THR A 153 9.93 -5.77 -1.00
N PHE A 154 9.90 -7.09 -0.94
CA PHE A 154 9.93 -7.96 -2.10
C PHE A 154 8.54 -8.52 -2.35
N TYR A 155 8.06 -8.44 -3.60
CA TYR A 155 6.78 -8.99 -4.03
C TYR A 155 7.00 -10.06 -5.11
N TYR A 156 6.16 -11.06 -5.09
CA TYR A 156 6.12 -12.13 -6.06
C TYR A 156 4.67 -12.47 -6.43
N SER A 157 4.32 -12.35 -7.70
CA SER A 157 3.09 -12.89 -8.26
C SER A 157 3.45 -14.07 -9.18
N PRO A 158 2.88 -15.26 -8.98
CA PRO A 158 3.13 -16.41 -9.83
C PRO A 158 2.47 -16.25 -11.21
N GLU A 159 1.31 -15.61 -11.24
CA GLU A 159 0.54 -15.28 -12.43
C GLU A 159 -0.03 -13.87 -12.24
N TYR A 160 0.53 -12.91 -12.96
CA TYR A 160 0.19 -11.50 -12.80
C TYR A 160 -0.96 -11.10 -13.71
N PHE A 161 -1.48 -9.91 -13.52
CA PHE A 161 -2.52 -9.26 -14.29
C PHE A 161 -2.53 -9.66 -15.77
N PHE A 162 -3.69 -9.98 -16.35
CA PHE A 162 -3.87 -10.54 -17.70
C PHE A 162 -3.19 -11.90 -17.93
N GLN A 163 -2.93 -12.68 -16.90
CA GLN A 163 -2.22 -13.97 -17.02
C GLN A 163 -0.86 -13.84 -17.75
N THR A 164 -0.14 -12.77 -17.44
CA THR A 164 1.15 -12.47 -18.06
C THR A 164 2.32 -13.25 -17.46
N GLY A 165 2.03 -14.20 -16.57
CA GLY A 165 3.02 -15.03 -15.91
C GLY A 165 3.67 -14.34 -14.70
N LYS A 166 4.83 -14.82 -14.34
CA LYS A 166 5.50 -14.38 -13.12
C LYS A 166 5.95 -12.92 -13.17
N MET A 167 5.66 -12.20 -12.08
CA MET A 167 6.15 -10.85 -11.83
C MET A 167 6.88 -10.79 -10.49
N LEU A 168 7.98 -10.05 -10.46
CA LEU A 168 8.77 -9.72 -9.27
C LEU A 168 8.82 -8.21 -9.10
N ARG A 169 8.68 -7.73 -7.86
CA ARG A 169 8.91 -6.32 -7.52
C ARG A 169 9.83 -6.19 -6.31
N TYR A 170 10.74 -5.26 -6.40
CA TYR A 170 11.60 -4.82 -5.30
C TYR A 170 11.29 -3.36 -5.03
N GLU A 171 10.87 -3.05 -3.81
CA GLU A 171 10.48 -1.70 -3.42
C GLU A 171 11.26 -1.25 -2.20
N THR A 172 11.68 -0.01 -2.21
CA THR A 172 12.29 0.65 -1.05
C THR A 172 11.60 1.97 -0.81
N THR A 173 11.18 2.21 0.43
CA THR A 173 10.58 3.46 0.88
C THR A 173 11.35 4.00 2.08
N TYR A 174 11.75 5.27 2.01
CA TYR A 174 12.33 6.01 3.11
C TYR A 174 11.41 7.14 3.54
N ASN A 175 11.08 7.21 4.83
CA ASN A 175 10.29 8.27 5.41
C ASN A 175 11.13 9.03 6.42
N TYR A 176 11.10 10.35 6.32
CA TYR A 176 11.84 11.28 7.18
C TYR A 176 10.87 12.28 7.85
N PRO A 177 10.45 12.03 9.10
CA PRO A 177 9.74 13.02 9.90
C PRO A 177 10.70 14.16 10.27
N PHE A 178 10.55 15.31 9.60
CA PHE A 178 11.43 16.46 9.82
C PHE A 178 10.84 17.52 10.77
N ALA A 179 9.55 17.37 11.08
CA ALA A 179 8.85 18.17 12.09
C ALA A 179 7.68 17.35 12.67
N GLU A 180 7.13 17.79 13.80
CA GLU A 180 6.11 17.07 14.57
C GLU A 180 4.94 16.53 13.73
N LYS A 181 4.55 17.26 12.68
CA LYS A 181 3.39 16.92 11.82
C LYS A 181 3.76 16.70 10.35
N TRP A 182 5.02 16.83 10.02
CA TRP A 182 5.47 16.78 8.63
C TRP A 182 6.44 15.63 8.40
N THR A 183 6.17 14.86 7.36
CA THR A 183 7.04 13.78 6.90
C THR A 183 7.35 13.98 5.42
N ALA A 184 8.61 13.98 5.05
CA ALA A 184 9.04 13.82 3.67
C ALA A 184 9.30 12.34 3.39
N TYR A 185 9.09 11.89 2.16
CA TYR A 185 9.38 10.52 1.79
C TYR A 185 9.81 10.37 0.34
N ALA A 186 10.51 9.27 0.09
CA ALA A 186 10.86 8.82 -1.25
C ALA A 186 10.67 7.31 -1.35
N GLN A 187 10.18 6.85 -2.49
CA GLN A 187 9.98 5.45 -2.83
C GLN A 187 10.58 5.17 -4.20
N VAL A 188 11.18 4.02 -4.37
CA VAL A 188 11.60 3.48 -5.66
C VAL A 188 11.19 2.02 -5.75
N GLY A 189 10.65 1.63 -6.90
CA GLY A 189 10.28 0.27 -7.24
C GLY A 189 11.00 -0.19 -8.50
N TYR A 190 11.34 -1.48 -8.55
CA TYR A 190 11.80 -2.17 -9.75
C TYR A 190 10.88 -3.34 -10.02
N ASN A 191 10.25 -3.35 -11.19
CA ASN A 191 9.28 -4.35 -11.62
C ASN A 191 9.89 -5.20 -12.72
N GLN A 192 9.86 -6.52 -12.58
CA GLN A 192 10.41 -7.48 -13.53
C GLN A 192 9.37 -8.53 -13.89
N PHE A 193 9.13 -8.70 -15.17
CA PHE A 193 8.22 -9.69 -15.74
C PHE A 193 8.98 -10.91 -16.23
N SER A 194 8.26 -12.03 -16.44
CA SER A 194 8.86 -13.29 -16.86
C SER A 194 9.35 -13.28 -18.30
N SER A 195 8.91 -12.32 -19.12
CA SER A 195 9.32 -12.19 -20.53
C SER A 195 8.96 -10.80 -21.09
N HIS A 196 9.59 -10.40 -22.19
CA HIS A 196 9.19 -9.22 -22.97
C HIS A 196 7.72 -9.30 -23.41
N ALA A 197 7.24 -10.46 -23.83
CA ALA A 197 5.87 -10.64 -24.28
C ALA A 197 4.85 -10.34 -23.16
N ALA A 198 5.16 -10.67 -21.90
CA ALA A 198 4.34 -10.31 -20.77
C ALA A 198 4.28 -8.80 -20.54
N TYR A 199 5.43 -8.14 -20.63
CA TYR A 199 5.52 -6.68 -20.53
C TYR A 199 4.79 -5.98 -21.68
N ASP A 200 4.97 -6.45 -22.91
CA ASP A 200 4.35 -5.87 -24.11
C ASP A 200 2.81 -5.98 -24.08
N VAL A 201 2.26 -7.04 -23.52
CA VAL A 201 0.80 -7.19 -23.35
C VAL A 201 0.24 -6.12 -22.41
N LEU A 202 0.96 -5.80 -21.33
CA LEU A 202 0.51 -4.83 -20.34
C LEU A 202 0.77 -3.39 -20.77
N TRP A 203 1.94 -3.13 -21.37
CA TRP A 203 2.50 -1.78 -21.47
C TRP A 203 2.88 -1.37 -22.90
N ALA A 204 2.66 -2.25 -23.89
CA ALA A 204 2.77 -2.02 -25.36
C ALA A 204 4.07 -1.33 -25.80
N THR A 205 5.26 -1.79 -25.33
CA THR A 205 6.44 -1.00 -25.60
C THR A 205 7.75 -1.77 -25.67
N ASP A 206 8.63 -1.31 -26.45
CA ASP A 206 10.09 -1.39 -26.57
C ASP A 206 10.82 -2.72 -26.28
N GLN A 207 10.11 -3.84 -26.14
CA GLN A 207 10.68 -5.18 -25.92
C GLN A 207 11.53 -5.31 -24.64
N GLU A 208 11.15 -4.58 -23.58
CA GLU A 208 11.75 -4.69 -22.27
C GLU A 208 10.98 -5.70 -21.42
N ASP A 209 11.59 -6.23 -20.38
CA ASP A 209 10.95 -7.12 -19.40
C ASP A 209 10.88 -6.52 -18.00
N SER A 210 11.23 -5.24 -17.88
CA SER A 210 11.31 -4.57 -16.58
C SER A 210 11.24 -3.05 -16.70
N TYR A 211 10.81 -2.41 -15.61
CA TYR A 211 10.81 -0.96 -15.48
C TYR A 211 11.01 -0.52 -14.03
N TYR A 212 11.37 0.75 -13.87
CA TYR A 212 11.43 1.43 -12.57
C TYR A 212 10.28 2.39 -12.43
N ASP A 213 9.76 2.49 -11.21
CA ASP A 213 8.89 3.58 -10.79
C ASP A 213 9.45 4.27 -9.55
N TYR A 214 9.10 5.54 -9.37
CA TYR A 214 9.49 6.27 -8.17
C TYR A 214 8.44 7.30 -7.77
N LYS A 215 8.44 7.59 -6.49
CA LYS A 215 7.56 8.58 -5.88
C LYS A 215 8.34 9.39 -4.86
N VAL A 216 8.15 10.71 -4.85
CA VAL A 216 8.73 11.61 -3.86
C VAL A 216 7.66 12.59 -3.41
N GLY A 217 7.52 12.77 -2.10
CA GLY A 217 6.46 13.60 -1.58
C GLY A 217 6.62 13.96 -0.12
N GLY A 218 5.55 14.51 0.42
CA GLY A 218 5.47 14.83 1.82
C GLY A 218 4.03 14.96 2.29
N ASN A 219 3.82 14.60 3.53
CA ASN A 219 2.53 14.68 4.16
C ASN A 219 2.52 15.58 5.40
N TYR A 220 1.33 16.12 5.67
CA TYR A 220 1.00 16.89 6.85
C TYR A 220 -0.14 16.19 7.61
N ASN A 221 0.11 15.88 8.89
CA ASN A 221 -0.84 15.18 9.74
C ASN A 221 -1.56 16.18 10.67
N TYR A 222 -2.90 16.19 10.63
CA TYR A 222 -3.71 17.04 11.48
C TYR A 222 -5.03 16.37 11.89
N ASN A 223 -5.20 16.07 13.17
CA ASN A 223 -6.44 15.53 13.74
C ASN A 223 -7.00 14.34 12.94
N ASP A 224 -6.21 13.30 12.75
CA ASP A 224 -6.53 12.09 11.96
C ASP A 224 -6.76 12.35 10.46
N PHE A 225 -6.51 13.55 9.97
CA PHE A 225 -6.42 13.84 8.55
C PHE A 225 -4.95 13.86 8.12
N ILE A 226 -4.69 13.25 6.98
CA ILE A 226 -3.39 13.25 6.31
C ILE A 226 -3.58 13.96 4.98
N PHE A 227 -2.89 15.07 4.82
CA PHE A 227 -2.78 15.81 3.56
C PHE A 227 -1.45 15.40 2.93
N ASP A 228 -1.49 14.77 1.78
CA ASP A 228 -0.30 14.28 1.09
C ASP A 228 -0.18 14.91 -0.30
N LEU A 229 1.04 15.28 -0.67
CA LEU A 229 1.38 15.79 -2.00
C LEU A 229 2.63 15.08 -2.47
N TYR A 230 2.55 14.44 -3.64
CA TYR A 230 3.68 13.72 -4.19
C TYR A 230 3.75 13.79 -5.72
N TYR A 231 4.96 13.70 -6.21
CA TYR A 231 5.28 13.46 -7.61
C TYR A 231 5.54 11.97 -7.80
N VAL A 232 5.00 11.42 -8.88
CA VAL A 232 5.19 10.02 -9.27
C VAL A 232 5.58 9.96 -10.75
N ASP A 233 6.47 9.02 -11.09
CA ASP A 233 6.88 8.78 -12.46
C ASP A 233 7.45 7.37 -12.61
N SER A 234 7.62 6.94 -13.85
CA SER A 234 8.25 5.67 -14.22
C SER A 234 9.01 5.82 -15.52
N ASN A 235 9.89 4.86 -15.81
CA ASN A 235 10.54 4.77 -17.12
C ASN A 235 9.76 3.91 -18.13
N MET A 236 8.48 3.65 -17.87
CA MET A 236 7.58 3.05 -18.85
C MET A 236 7.41 3.93 -20.08
N ASN A 237 6.98 3.33 -21.18
CA ASN A 237 6.75 4.07 -22.41
C ASN A 237 5.58 5.06 -22.25
N LYS A 238 5.88 6.32 -22.46
CA LYS A 238 4.93 7.45 -22.39
C LYS A 238 3.95 7.51 -23.57
N ALA A 239 3.94 6.51 -24.47
CA ALA A 239 2.87 6.34 -25.46
C ALA A 239 1.53 5.99 -24.81
N LEU A 240 1.56 5.48 -23.57
CA LEU A 240 0.39 5.27 -22.73
C LEU A 240 0.24 6.48 -21.80
N SER A 241 -0.84 7.23 -21.91
CA SER A 241 -1.14 8.40 -21.05
C SER A 241 -1.16 8.03 -19.55
N SER A 242 -1.61 6.82 -19.24
CA SER A 242 -1.64 6.31 -17.87
C SER A 242 -0.25 6.09 -17.26
N ALA A 243 0.82 6.08 -18.07
CA ALA A 243 2.22 5.99 -17.63
C ALA A 243 2.92 7.36 -17.55
N ASP A 244 2.21 8.46 -17.81
CA ASP A 244 2.77 9.82 -17.69
C ASP A 244 3.12 10.13 -16.23
N ASP A 245 4.02 11.07 -16.03
CA ASP A 245 4.32 11.58 -14.72
C ASP A 245 3.19 12.47 -14.18
N ALA A 246 3.01 12.49 -12.88
CA ALA A 246 1.95 13.26 -12.27
C ALA A 246 2.32 13.84 -10.88
N VAL A 247 1.63 14.91 -10.53
CA VAL A 247 1.59 15.44 -9.16
C VAL A 247 0.24 15.11 -8.56
N ILE A 248 0.24 14.30 -7.52
CA ILE A 248 -0.96 13.80 -6.87
C ILE A 248 -1.14 14.49 -5.52
N PHE A 249 -2.35 14.96 -5.27
CA PHE A 249 -2.80 15.37 -3.95
C PHE A 249 -3.74 14.30 -3.40
N SER A 250 -3.58 13.96 -2.13
CA SER A 250 -4.55 13.12 -1.42
C SER A 250 -4.93 13.69 -0.06
N LEU A 251 -6.15 13.41 0.33
CA LEU A 251 -6.70 13.68 1.65
C LEU A 251 -7.24 12.38 2.23
N THR A 252 -6.61 11.91 3.29
CA THR A 252 -7.01 10.69 3.99
C THR A 252 -7.59 11.04 5.35
N LYS A 253 -8.76 10.50 5.68
CA LYS A 253 -9.31 10.49 7.04
C LYS A 253 -9.13 9.08 7.59
N ALA A 254 -8.40 9.02 8.65
CA ALA A 254 -8.16 7.81 9.41
C ALA A 254 -9.19 7.66 10.59
N PHE A 255 -9.56 6.46 11.04
CA PHE A 255 -10.49 6.15 12.16
C PHE A 255 -10.17 4.80 12.84
#